data_0041f0c82d7e9d43104ef92ca32d273e
#
_entry.id   0041f0c82d7e9d43104ef92ca32d273e
#
_cell.length_a   1.000
_cell.length_b   1.000
_cell.length_c   1.000
_cell.angle_alpha   90.00
_cell.angle_beta   90.00
_cell.angle_gamma   90.00
#
_symmetry.space_group_name_H-M   'P 1'
#
loop_
_entity.id
_entity.type
_entity.pdbx_description
1 polymer ?
#
loop_
_entity_poly.entity_id
_entity_poly.type
_entity_poly.pdbx_seq_one_letter_code
_entity_poly.pdbx_strand_id
1 'polypeptide(L)'
;MTTATIALAELAEKGSDIDVLRQMVQFMAQRLMDMDIEGRCGAGYDEKNTERLNSRNGYRERTWDTRAGSVPLKIPKLRQGSYFPEFLEPRRTAEKALTAVIQEAYIQGISTRSVDDLVKALGMSGVSKSQVSRLCGELDERVGAFLNRQIEGDWPYLWIDATYVKTREAGRIVSVAVIIAVGVNTEGQREVLGLKVGASEAEPFWTEFLRSLNRRGLRGVKLVISDSHEGIKAAVSKVLKATWQRCRVHFMRNALAHAGKTQRRMVSAAIGTVFVQETAEAAKTQWRSVADQLRAKFPKLSTLMDDAENDVLAFMTFPKAHWTQIYSTNPLERLNAEVKRRTNVVGIFPNDASITRLVGAMMLEQNDEWSLNRRYMQLEGLQTLCDTPPTRLSAVAR
;
A
#
# COMPACT_ATOMS: atom_id res chain seq x y z
N MET A 1 59.87 -4.65 9.25
CA MET A 1 58.54 -4.03 9.15
C MET A 1 58.37 -3.61 7.70
N THR A 2 57.32 -4.04 7.06
CA THR A 2 57.06 -3.81 5.62
C THR A 2 56.70 -2.34 5.40
N THR A 3 57.14 -1.77 4.28
CA THR A 3 56.91 -0.38 3.84
C THR A 3 55.45 0.06 3.96
N ALA A 4 54.49 -0.89 3.83
CA ALA A 4 53.05 -0.65 3.97
C ALA A 4 52.62 -0.35 5.43
N THR A 5 53.28 -0.93 6.43
CA THR A 5 52.98 -0.72 7.85
C THR A 5 53.43 0.66 8.32
N ILE A 6 54.57 1.13 7.76
CA ILE A 6 55.13 2.47 8.06
C ILE A 6 54.21 3.56 7.44
N ALA A 7 53.73 3.35 6.19
CA ALA A 7 52.81 4.27 5.53
C ALA A 7 51.47 4.37 6.25
N LEU A 8 50.94 3.29 6.83
CA LEU A 8 49.70 3.29 7.62
C LEU A 8 49.88 4.00 8.97
N ALA A 9 51.04 3.88 9.61
CA ALA A 9 51.33 4.58 10.86
C ALA A 9 51.46 6.09 10.66
N GLU A 10 52.18 6.55 9.61
CA GLU A 10 52.27 7.97 9.25
C GLU A 10 50.89 8.59 8.86
N LEU A 11 50.02 7.79 8.21
CA LEU A 11 48.67 8.23 7.88
C LEU A 11 47.76 8.31 9.13
N ALA A 12 47.96 7.44 10.12
CA ALA A 12 47.19 7.46 11.37
C ALA A 12 47.51 8.64 12.25
N GLU A 13 48.73 9.16 12.26
CA GLU A 13 49.15 10.36 12.99
C GLU A 13 48.54 11.64 12.42
N LYS A 14 48.18 11.66 11.14
CA LYS A 14 47.56 12.81 10.43
C LYS A 14 46.05 12.74 10.38
N GLY A 15 45.41 11.89 11.12
CA GLY A 15 44.03 11.40 10.96
C GLY A 15 42.86 12.40 11.20
N SER A 16 43.11 13.68 11.31
CA SER A 16 42.01 14.68 11.42
C SER A 16 41.68 15.42 10.11
N ASP A 17 42.42 15.15 9.03
CA ASP A 17 42.23 15.80 7.74
C ASP A 17 41.44 14.87 6.77
N ILE A 18 40.38 15.42 6.18
CA ILE A 18 39.52 14.68 5.17
C ILE A 18 40.36 14.19 4.00
N ASP A 19 41.40 14.90 3.62
CA ASP A 19 42.29 14.49 2.52
C ASP A 19 43.12 13.26 2.87
N VAL A 20 43.54 13.11 4.13
CA VAL A 20 44.21 11.93 4.65
C VAL A 20 43.26 10.75 4.66
N LEU A 21 42.05 10.92 5.12
CA LEU A 21 41.02 9.84 5.06
C LEU A 21 40.76 9.38 3.62
N ARG A 22 40.68 10.33 2.67
CA ARG A 22 40.51 10.01 1.24
C ARG A 22 41.68 9.18 0.70
N GLN A 23 42.92 9.57 1.02
CA GLN A 23 44.14 8.81 0.63
C GLN A 23 44.17 7.41 1.26
N MET A 24 43.78 7.27 2.53
CA MET A 24 43.67 5.99 3.20
C MET A 24 42.64 5.08 2.51
N VAL A 25 41.45 5.62 2.22
CA VAL A 25 40.39 4.88 1.51
C VAL A 25 40.89 4.43 0.12
N GLN A 26 41.55 5.32 -0.62
CA GLN A 26 42.13 5.00 -1.92
C GLN A 26 43.15 3.89 -1.84
N PHE A 27 44.12 3.99 -0.90
CA PHE A 27 45.14 2.99 -0.70
C PHE A 27 44.58 1.62 -0.33
N MET A 28 43.65 1.58 0.64
CA MET A 28 43.01 0.34 1.06
C MET A 28 42.18 -0.31 -0.06
N ALA A 29 41.42 0.49 -0.81
CA ALA A 29 40.63 0.01 -1.94
C ALA A 29 41.53 -0.58 -3.05
N GLN A 30 42.64 0.10 -3.36
CA GLN A 30 43.62 -0.38 -4.36
C GLN A 30 44.26 -1.68 -3.90
N ARG A 31 44.63 -1.78 -2.63
CA ARG A 31 45.27 -2.99 -2.06
C ARG A 31 44.31 -4.18 -2.05
N LEU A 32 43.06 -3.98 -1.73
CA LEU A 32 42.03 -5.03 -1.81
C LEU A 32 41.83 -5.54 -3.23
N MET A 33 41.82 -4.67 -4.23
CA MET A 33 41.75 -5.06 -5.64
C MET A 33 42.95 -5.85 -6.08
N ASP A 34 44.15 -5.45 -5.63
CA ASP A 34 45.41 -6.15 -5.99
C ASP A 34 45.43 -7.55 -5.39
N MET A 35 45.03 -7.72 -4.12
CA MET A 35 44.94 -9.02 -3.46
C MET A 35 43.93 -9.96 -4.13
N ASP A 36 42.75 -9.45 -4.50
CA ASP A 36 41.70 -10.24 -5.15
C ASP A 36 42.16 -10.71 -6.54
N ILE A 37 42.84 -9.84 -7.30
CA ILE A 37 43.41 -10.19 -8.60
C ILE A 37 44.57 -11.18 -8.49
N GLU A 38 45.42 -11.05 -7.48
CA GLU A 38 46.50 -12.01 -7.22
C GLU A 38 45.95 -13.42 -6.97
N GLY A 39 44.85 -13.50 -6.16
CA GLY A 39 44.15 -14.76 -5.94
C GLY A 39 43.53 -15.34 -7.22
N ARG A 40 42.94 -14.50 -8.08
CA ARG A 40 42.35 -14.95 -9.37
C ARG A 40 43.39 -15.28 -10.44
N CYS A 41 44.56 -14.67 -10.38
CA CYS A 41 45.66 -14.98 -11.32
C CYS A 41 46.51 -16.15 -10.88
N GLY A 42 46.43 -16.57 -9.61
CA GLY A 42 47.28 -17.64 -9.05
C GLY A 42 48.75 -17.24 -8.86
N ALA A 43 49.12 -15.97 -9.10
CA ALA A 43 50.48 -15.45 -8.93
C ALA A 43 50.48 -13.94 -8.78
N GLY A 44 51.46 -13.38 -8.08
CA GLY A 44 51.67 -11.95 -7.88
C GLY A 44 52.01 -11.19 -9.16
N TYR A 45 52.00 -9.85 -9.08
CA TYR A 45 52.39 -9.00 -10.21
C TYR A 45 53.85 -9.26 -10.58
N ASP A 46 54.11 -9.52 -11.86
CA ASP A 46 55.45 -9.82 -12.45
C ASP A 46 56.12 -11.08 -11.92
N GLU A 47 55.41 -11.94 -11.18
CA GLU A 47 55.93 -13.22 -10.72
C GLU A 47 55.84 -14.28 -11.84
N LYS A 48 56.94 -14.96 -12.14
CA LYS A 48 56.98 -16.09 -13.08
C LYS A 48 56.60 -17.38 -12.35
N ASN A 49 55.31 -17.76 -12.45
CA ASN A 49 54.79 -18.99 -11.86
C ASN A 49 54.16 -19.86 -12.95
N THR A 50 54.52 -21.16 -12.98
CA THR A 50 54.02 -22.16 -13.93
C THR A 50 52.55 -22.48 -13.71
N GLU A 51 51.99 -22.21 -12.52
CA GLU A 51 50.59 -22.42 -12.17
C GLU A 51 49.71 -21.17 -12.37
N ARG A 52 50.27 -20.15 -13.03
CA ARG A 52 49.48 -18.91 -13.29
C ARG A 52 48.27 -19.20 -14.16
N LEU A 53 47.07 -18.88 -13.62
CA LEU A 53 45.77 -19.11 -14.27
C LEU A 53 45.39 -17.97 -15.22
N ASN A 54 45.82 -16.72 -14.92
CA ASN A 54 45.49 -15.54 -15.70
C ASN A 54 46.56 -14.45 -15.54
N SER A 55 46.46 -13.37 -16.32
CA SER A 55 47.37 -12.22 -16.21
C SER A 55 46.62 -10.89 -16.31
N ARG A 56 47.21 -9.87 -15.69
CA ARG A 56 46.70 -8.49 -15.75
C ARG A 56 46.89 -7.92 -17.17
N ASN A 57 45.94 -7.11 -17.62
CA ASN A 57 45.94 -6.43 -18.93
C ASN A 57 45.67 -4.94 -18.76
N GLY A 58 46.50 -4.26 -17.98
CA GLY A 58 46.32 -2.82 -17.67
C GLY A 58 45.23 -2.52 -16.65
N TYR A 59 44.82 -1.27 -16.62
CA TYR A 59 43.83 -0.73 -15.69
C TYR A 59 42.75 0.04 -16.43
N ARG A 60 41.59 0.20 -15.79
CA ARG A 60 40.58 1.21 -16.14
C ARG A 60 40.43 2.19 -14.97
N GLU A 61 40.36 3.45 -15.27
CA GLU A 61 40.14 4.48 -14.26
C GLU A 61 38.64 4.61 -13.96
N ARG A 62 38.33 4.78 -12.69
CA ARG A 62 36.97 5.08 -12.20
C ARG A 62 37.05 5.93 -10.96
N THR A 63 36.19 6.92 -10.89
CA THR A 63 35.97 7.68 -9.65
C THR A 63 34.95 6.98 -8.78
N TRP A 64 35.26 6.83 -7.51
CA TRP A 64 34.40 6.25 -6.49
C TRP A 64 34.05 7.31 -5.46
N ASP A 65 32.74 7.64 -5.36
CA ASP A 65 32.26 8.61 -4.39
C ASP A 65 32.10 7.96 -3.03
N THR A 66 32.77 8.49 -2.02
CA THR A 66 32.77 8.04 -0.63
C THR A 66 32.36 9.19 0.29
N ARG A 67 32.11 8.88 1.58
CA ARG A 67 31.87 9.91 2.60
C ARG A 67 33.09 10.82 2.82
N ALA A 68 34.27 10.37 2.46
CA ALA A 68 35.50 11.18 2.50
C ALA A 68 35.73 11.98 1.20
N GLY A 69 34.78 11.96 0.26
CA GLY A 69 34.86 12.58 -1.06
C GLY A 69 35.13 11.61 -2.19
N SER A 70 35.30 12.11 -3.40
CA SER A 70 35.56 11.32 -4.60
C SER A 70 36.99 10.78 -4.61
N VAL A 71 37.12 9.48 -4.77
CA VAL A 71 38.38 8.75 -4.77
C VAL A 71 38.66 8.17 -6.16
N PRO A 72 39.76 8.54 -6.83
CA PRO A 72 40.11 7.94 -8.11
C PRO A 72 40.71 6.53 -7.87
N LEU A 73 40.16 5.54 -8.56
CA LEU A 73 40.60 4.14 -8.48
C LEU A 73 41.08 3.65 -9.83
N LYS A 74 42.11 2.79 -9.82
CA LYS A 74 42.63 2.07 -10.97
C LYS A 74 42.23 0.60 -10.86
N ILE A 75 41.12 0.24 -11.51
CA ILE A 75 40.58 -1.12 -11.47
C ILE A 75 41.37 -1.98 -12.46
N PRO A 76 42.05 -3.07 -12.01
CA PRO A 76 42.82 -3.95 -12.87
C PRO A 76 41.90 -4.63 -13.92
N LYS A 77 42.43 -4.81 -15.13
CA LYS A 77 41.80 -5.64 -16.17
C LYS A 77 42.50 -7.01 -16.22
N LEU A 78 41.72 -8.06 -16.45
CA LEU A 78 42.23 -9.40 -16.73
C LEU A 78 42.37 -9.62 -18.23
N ARG A 79 43.30 -10.47 -18.63
CA ARG A 79 43.49 -10.85 -20.03
C ARG A 79 42.38 -11.77 -20.53
N GLN A 80 41.89 -12.65 -19.64
CA GLN A 80 40.72 -13.49 -19.88
C GLN A 80 39.66 -13.21 -18.82
N GLY A 81 38.40 -12.98 -19.26
CA GLY A 81 37.31 -12.63 -18.38
C GLY A 81 37.24 -11.14 -18.00
N SER A 82 36.30 -10.78 -17.12
CA SER A 82 36.14 -9.44 -16.59
C SER A 82 36.35 -9.45 -15.07
N TYR A 83 36.91 -8.37 -14.55
CA TYR A 83 37.05 -8.13 -13.12
C TYR A 83 36.32 -6.84 -12.74
N PHE A 84 35.54 -6.93 -11.70
CA PHE A 84 34.94 -5.79 -11.02
C PHE A 84 34.98 -6.05 -9.51
N PRO A 85 35.49 -5.12 -8.67
CA PRO A 85 35.59 -5.33 -7.24
C PRO A 85 34.20 -5.30 -6.61
N GLU A 86 33.88 -6.28 -5.77
CA GLU A 86 32.57 -6.39 -5.11
C GLU A 86 32.23 -5.18 -4.21
N PHE A 87 33.25 -4.56 -3.61
CA PHE A 87 33.04 -3.38 -2.76
C PHE A 87 32.68 -2.10 -3.56
N LEU A 88 32.93 -2.09 -4.88
CA LEU A 88 32.49 -1.03 -5.80
C LEU A 88 31.14 -1.31 -6.43
N GLU A 89 30.61 -2.51 -6.29
CA GLU A 89 29.20 -2.72 -6.60
C GLU A 89 28.37 -1.81 -5.69
N PRO A 90 27.32 -1.16 -6.21
CA PRO A 90 26.45 -0.34 -5.40
C PRO A 90 26.11 -1.14 -4.15
N ARG A 91 26.43 -0.61 -2.98
CA ARG A 91 26.18 -1.32 -1.71
C ARG A 91 24.69 -1.62 -1.64
N ARG A 92 24.29 -2.82 -2.05
CA ARG A 92 22.90 -3.29 -2.08
C ARG A 92 22.15 -2.91 -0.79
N THR A 93 22.83 -2.90 0.35
CA THR A 93 22.23 -2.54 1.65
C THR A 93 22.01 -1.04 1.80
N ALA A 94 22.98 -0.19 1.45
CA ALA A 94 22.83 1.26 1.56
C ALA A 94 21.91 1.80 0.45
N GLU A 95 22.02 1.25 -0.76
CA GLU A 95 21.11 1.58 -1.86
C GLU A 95 19.68 1.09 -1.57
N LYS A 96 19.51 -0.09 -0.99
CA LYS A 96 18.20 -0.56 -0.53
C LYS A 96 17.62 0.31 0.58
N ALA A 97 18.42 0.73 1.56
CA ALA A 97 17.99 1.63 2.62
C ALA A 97 17.58 3.00 2.05
N LEU A 98 18.38 3.57 1.13
CA LEU A 98 18.05 4.81 0.45
C LEU A 98 16.79 4.67 -0.41
N THR A 99 16.69 3.58 -1.17
CA THR A 99 15.49 3.25 -1.95
C THR A 99 14.26 3.19 -1.06
N ALA A 100 14.34 2.50 0.09
CA ALA A 100 13.26 2.42 1.06
C ALA A 100 12.87 3.80 1.61
N VAL A 101 13.85 4.66 1.94
CA VAL A 101 13.59 6.03 2.41
C VAL A 101 12.91 6.87 1.32
N ILE A 102 13.34 6.78 0.07
CA ILE A 102 12.74 7.52 -1.04
C ILE A 102 11.32 7.00 -1.32
N GLN A 103 11.14 5.67 -1.33
CA GLN A 103 9.82 5.06 -1.51
C GLN A 103 8.88 5.46 -0.38
N GLU A 104 9.34 5.40 0.88
CA GLU A 104 8.56 5.82 2.04
C GLU A 104 8.21 7.31 1.98
N ALA A 105 9.16 8.18 1.67
CA ALA A 105 8.93 9.61 1.49
C ALA A 105 7.90 9.88 0.37
N TYR A 106 7.97 9.12 -0.73
CA TYR A 106 6.99 9.21 -1.81
C TYR A 106 5.61 8.74 -1.36
N ILE A 107 5.52 7.61 -0.66
CA ILE A 107 4.27 7.08 -0.11
C ILE A 107 3.66 8.06 0.91
N GLN A 108 4.48 8.74 1.71
CA GLN A 108 4.04 9.80 2.63
C GLN A 108 3.58 11.07 1.90
N GLY A 109 3.69 11.13 0.58
CA GLY A 109 3.31 12.28 -0.24
C GLY A 109 4.31 13.42 -0.21
N ILE A 110 5.55 13.18 0.21
CA ILE A 110 6.63 14.18 0.18
C ILE A 110 7.04 14.41 -1.28
N SER A 111 7.19 15.69 -1.66
CA SER A 111 7.56 16.02 -3.04
C SER A 111 8.96 15.49 -3.38
N THR A 112 9.19 15.13 -4.66
CA THR A 112 10.50 14.67 -5.15
C THR A 112 11.61 15.70 -4.91
N ARG A 113 11.28 17.01 -4.86
CA ARG A 113 12.22 18.08 -4.52
C ARG A 113 12.64 18.00 -3.05
N SER A 114 11.69 17.78 -2.14
CA SER A 114 11.99 17.64 -0.70
C SER A 114 12.75 16.34 -0.41
N VAL A 115 12.51 15.28 -1.19
CA VAL A 115 13.31 14.04 -1.13
C VAL A 115 14.74 14.29 -1.60
N ASP A 116 14.94 15.07 -2.68
CA ASP A 116 16.25 15.44 -3.18
C ASP A 116 17.02 16.28 -2.15
N ASP A 117 16.33 17.22 -1.49
CA ASP A 117 16.90 18.04 -0.41
C ASP A 117 17.30 17.17 0.80
N LEU A 118 16.48 16.19 1.18
CA LEU A 118 16.78 15.23 2.25
C LEU A 118 18.01 14.38 1.89
N VAL A 119 18.07 13.85 0.68
CA VAL A 119 19.17 13.03 0.18
C VAL A 119 20.48 13.85 0.17
N LYS A 120 20.42 15.13 -0.23
CA LYS A 120 21.56 16.06 -0.17
C LYS A 120 21.98 16.35 1.27
N ALA A 121 21.02 16.56 2.19
CA ALA A 121 21.29 16.75 3.61
C ALA A 121 21.97 15.52 4.26
N LEU A 122 21.72 14.32 3.72
CA LEU A 122 22.41 13.07 4.11
C LEU A 122 23.82 12.94 3.49
N GLY A 123 24.31 13.98 2.78
CA GLY A 123 25.66 14.01 2.21
C GLY A 123 25.79 13.27 0.87
N MET A 124 24.69 13.04 0.16
CA MET A 124 24.70 12.43 -1.16
C MET A 124 24.47 13.47 -2.28
N SER A 125 24.86 13.15 -3.51
CA SER A 125 24.76 14.06 -4.67
C SER A 125 23.35 14.38 -5.17
N GLY A 126 22.32 13.91 -4.44
CA GLY A 126 20.92 14.05 -4.82
C GLY A 126 20.38 12.84 -5.57
N VAL A 127 19.12 12.91 -6.01
CA VAL A 127 18.45 11.85 -6.75
C VAL A 127 18.24 12.29 -8.20
N SER A 128 18.84 11.57 -9.15
CA SER A 128 18.66 11.87 -10.56
C SER A 128 17.26 11.49 -11.06
N LYS A 129 16.76 12.16 -12.15
CA LYS A 129 15.47 11.83 -12.77
C LYS A 129 15.40 10.36 -13.19
N SER A 130 16.50 9.77 -13.66
CA SER A 130 16.56 8.35 -14.04
C SER A 130 16.44 7.41 -12.84
N GLN A 131 17.02 7.76 -11.69
CA GLN A 131 16.85 7.01 -10.44
C GLN A 131 15.40 7.06 -9.96
N VAL A 132 14.77 8.24 -9.94
CA VAL A 132 13.35 8.38 -9.59
C VAL A 132 12.48 7.55 -10.53
N SER A 133 12.74 7.56 -11.84
CA SER A 133 11.99 6.76 -12.82
C SER A 133 12.13 5.26 -12.58
N ARG A 134 13.36 4.78 -12.27
CA ARG A 134 13.60 3.37 -11.92
C ARG A 134 12.84 2.97 -10.65
N LEU A 135 12.92 3.79 -9.60
CA LEU A 135 12.22 3.53 -8.34
C LEU A 135 10.69 3.52 -8.50
N CYS A 136 10.16 4.42 -9.35
CA CYS A 136 8.76 4.38 -9.72
C CYS A 136 8.40 3.09 -10.46
N GLY A 137 9.25 2.60 -11.37
CA GLY A 137 9.05 1.34 -12.09
C GLY A 137 9.02 0.13 -11.14
N GLU A 138 9.99 0.04 -10.22
CA GLU A 138 10.02 -1.01 -9.19
C GLU A 138 8.78 -0.99 -8.30
N LEU A 139 8.28 0.21 -7.96
CA LEU A 139 7.05 0.36 -7.17
C LEU A 139 5.82 -0.03 -7.99
N ASP A 140 5.77 0.33 -9.28
CA ASP A 140 4.69 -0.07 -10.19
C ASP A 140 4.60 -1.59 -10.33
N GLU A 141 5.74 -2.29 -10.42
CA GLU A 141 5.78 -3.75 -10.47
C GLU A 141 5.23 -4.37 -9.17
N ARG A 142 5.66 -3.89 -8.01
CA ARG A 142 5.18 -4.37 -6.71
C ARG A 142 3.69 -4.12 -6.52
N VAL A 143 3.22 -2.90 -6.82
CA VAL A 143 1.80 -2.54 -6.76
C VAL A 143 1.00 -3.37 -7.76
N GLY A 144 1.51 -3.54 -8.99
CA GLY A 144 0.89 -4.36 -10.02
C GLY A 144 0.75 -5.82 -9.58
N ALA A 145 1.79 -6.43 -9.02
CA ALA A 145 1.76 -7.78 -8.48
C ALA A 145 0.73 -7.92 -7.36
N PHE A 146 0.70 -6.95 -6.42
CA PHE A 146 -0.26 -6.92 -5.33
C PHE A 146 -1.71 -6.81 -5.82
N LEU A 147 -2.00 -5.87 -6.71
CA LEU A 147 -3.35 -5.62 -7.21
C LEU A 147 -3.87 -6.73 -8.13
N ASN A 148 -2.98 -7.49 -8.78
CA ASN A 148 -3.35 -8.58 -9.69
C ASN A 148 -3.19 -9.97 -9.06
N ARG A 149 -2.82 -10.06 -7.77
CA ARG A 149 -2.68 -11.36 -7.09
C ARG A 149 -3.98 -12.16 -7.11
N GLN A 150 -3.87 -13.48 -7.09
CA GLN A 150 -5.00 -14.38 -6.90
C GLN A 150 -5.66 -14.10 -5.55
N ILE A 151 -7.00 -14.13 -5.52
CA ILE A 151 -7.79 -14.03 -4.29
C ILE A 151 -8.24 -15.44 -3.95
N GLU A 152 -7.69 -15.98 -2.85
CA GLU A 152 -7.96 -17.36 -2.44
C GLU A 152 -8.99 -17.41 -1.30
N GLY A 153 -9.70 -18.54 -1.19
CA GLY A 153 -10.70 -18.76 -0.14
C GLY A 153 -12.03 -18.03 -0.37
N ASP A 154 -12.87 -18.03 0.67
CA ASP A 154 -14.18 -17.40 0.66
C ASP A 154 -14.17 -16.09 1.48
N TRP A 155 -14.87 -15.07 0.97
CA TRP A 155 -14.88 -13.71 1.48
C TRP A 155 -16.30 -13.25 1.80
N PRO A 156 -16.90 -13.66 2.91
CA PRO A 156 -18.29 -13.39 3.21
C PRO A 156 -18.65 -11.90 3.30
N TYR A 157 -17.70 -11.05 3.68
CA TYR A 157 -17.92 -9.61 3.81
C TYR A 157 -16.99 -8.81 2.92
N LEU A 158 -17.57 -7.83 2.22
CA LEU A 158 -16.86 -6.92 1.33
C LEU A 158 -17.29 -5.47 1.61
N TRP A 159 -16.34 -4.59 1.89
CA TRP A 159 -16.54 -3.14 1.94
C TRP A 159 -16.01 -2.53 0.66
N ILE A 160 -16.80 -1.66 0.05
CA ILE A 160 -16.39 -0.89 -1.13
C ILE A 160 -16.74 0.58 -0.93
N ASP A 161 -15.83 1.45 -1.31
CA ASP A 161 -16.01 2.88 -1.23
C ASP A 161 -15.17 3.59 -2.29
N ALA A 162 -15.51 4.84 -2.59
CA ALA A 162 -14.79 5.68 -3.52
C ALA A 162 -14.34 6.97 -2.87
N THR A 163 -13.17 7.43 -3.26
CA THR A 163 -12.69 8.77 -2.94
C THR A 163 -12.28 9.48 -4.22
N TYR A 164 -12.36 10.81 -4.24
CA TYR A 164 -12.03 11.61 -5.42
C TYR A 164 -10.66 12.28 -5.27
N VAL A 165 -9.88 12.19 -6.35
CA VAL A 165 -8.53 12.76 -6.46
C VAL A 165 -8.44 13.58 -7.75
N LYS A 166 -7.65 14.66 -7.74
CA LYS A 166 -7.45 15.51 -8.91
C LYS A 166 -6.28 15.00 -9.78
N THR A 167 -6.53 14.87 -11.06
CA THR A 167 -5.52 14.48 -12.06
C THR A 167 -5.55 15.40 -13.28
N ARG A 168 -4.49 15.37 -14.06
CA ARG A 168 -4.42 16.05 -15.37
C ARG A 168 -4.80 15.09 -16.48
N GLU A 169 -5.81 15.44 -17.25
CA GLU A 169 -6.24 14.70 -18.42
C GLU A 169 -6.45 15.68 -19.58
N ALA A 170 -5.80 15.43 -20.71
CA ALA A 170 -5.86 16.28 -21.90
C ALA A 170 -5.66 17.79 -21.62
N GLY A 171 -4.72 18.13 -20.72
CA GLY A 171 -4.43 19.52 -20.35
C GLY A 171 -5.40 20.15 -19.33
N ARG A 172 -6.43 19.45 -18.90
CA ARG A 172 -7.41 19.92 -17.90
C ARG A 172 -7.22 19.21 -16.56
N ILE A 173 -7.67 19.86 -15.49
CA ILE A 173 -7.73 19.23 -14.17
C ILE A 173 -9.13 18.62 -14.02
N VAL A 174 -9.17 17.31 -13.87
CA VAL A 174 -10.39 16.54 -13.66
C VAL A 174 -10.36 15.85 -12.29
N SER A 175 -11.53 15.52 -11.78
CA SER A 175 -11.67 14.72 -10.55
C SER A 175 -11.96 13.29 -10.96
N VAL A 176 -11.14 12.34 -10.55
CA VAL A 176 -11.31 10.92 -10.82
C VAL A 176 -11.65 10.15 -9.56
N ALA A 177 -12.46 9.12 -9.68
CA ALA A 177 -12.82 8.24 -8.60
C ALA A 177 -11.70 7.19 -8.38
N VAL A 178 -11.32 7.04 -7.14
CA VAL A 178 -10.43 5.98 -6.66
C VAL A 178 -11.26 5.04 -5.82
N ILE A 179 -11.59 3.87 -6.36
CA ILE A 179 -12.37 2.86 -5.65
C ILE A 179 -11.46 1.84 -4.99
N ILE A 180 -11.84 1.48 -3.75
CA ILE A 180 -11.11 0.52 -2.93
C ILE A 180 -12.09 -0.57 -2.47
N ALA A 181 -11.64 -1.82 -2.53
CA ALA A 181 -12.33 -2.97 -1.98
C ALA A 181 -11.51 -3.60 -0.85
N VAL A 182 -12.15 -3.78 0.29
CA VAL A 182 -11.60 -4.50 1.45
C VAL A 182 -12.51 -5.65 1.77
N GLY A 183 -11.97 -6.84 1.95
CA GLY A 183 -12.72 -8.03 2.33
C GLY A 183 -12.31 -8.59 3.68
N VAL A 184 -13.19 -9.41 4.25
CA VAL A 184 -12.88 -10.29 5.39
C VAL A 184 -13.10 -11.72 4.95
N ASN A 185 -12.07 -12.56 5.12
CA ASN A 185 -12.11 -13.97 4.77
C ASN A 185 -12.71 -14.84 5.89
N THR A 186 -12.86 -16.12 5.62
CA THR A 186 -13.38 -17.12 6.57
C THR A 186 -12.52 -17.33 7.80
N GLU A 187 -11.26 -16.90 7.77
CA GLU A 187 -10.34 -16.92 8.91
C GLU A 187 -10.45 -15.67 9.77
N GLY A 188 -11.34 -14.74 9.43
CA GLY A 188 -11.56 -13.49 10.13
C GLY A 188 -10.48 -12.44 9.86
N GLN A 189 -9.64 -12.65 8.86
CA GLN A 189 -8.60 -11.71 8.46
C GLN A 189 -9.16 -10.70 7.47
N ARG A 190 -8.67 -9.49 7.56
CA ARG A 190 -9.05 -8.37 6.69
C ARG A 190 -7.94 -8.06 5.71
N GLU A 191 -8.30 -7.96 4.40
CA GLU A 191 -7.35 -7.62 3.35
C GLU A 191 -7.91 -6.59 2.36
N VAL A 192 -7.00 -5.84 1.74
CA VAL A 192 -7.31 -5.02 0.57
C VAL A 192 -7.35 -5.93 -0.65
N LEU A 193 -8.52 -6.08 -1.27
CA LEU A 193 -8.73 -6.97 -2.41
C LEU A 193 -8.54 -6.28 -3.76
N GLY A 194 -8.71 -4.97 -3.81
CA GLY A 194 -8.56 -4.25 -5.07
C GLY A 194 -8.60 -2.74 -4.95
N LEU A 195 -8.04 -2.12 -5.97
CA LEU A 195 -8.01 -0.68 -6.23
C LEU A 195 -8.26 -0.45 -7.72
N LYS A 196 -9.06 0.55 -8.07
CA LYS A 196 -9.23 0.99 -9.46
C LYS A 196 -9.44 2.51 -9.52
N VAL A 197 -8.82 3.15 -10.49
CA VAL A 197 -8.98 4.57 -10.79
C VAL A 197 -9.83 4.72 -12.04
N GLY A 198 -10.75 5.68 -12.07
CA GLY A 198 -11.59 5.92 -13.23
C GLY A 198 -12.35 7.24 -13.17
N ALA A 199 -12.90 7.65 -14.32
CA ALA A 199 -13.48 8.96 -14.50
C ALA A 199 -14.78 9.21 -13.70
N SER A 200 -15.52 8.16 -13.32
CA SER A 200 -16.80 8.30 -12.62
C SER A 200 -17.20 7.03 -11.86
N GLU A 201 -18.14 7.18 -10.93
CA GLU A 201 -18.77 6.08 -10.18
C GLU A 201 -19.99 5.47 -10.91
N ALA A 202 -20.01 5.46 -12.24
CA ALA A 202 -21.12 4.88 -13.00
C ALA A 202 -21.20 3.36 -12.83
N GLU A 203 -22.40 2.77 -12.98
CA GLU A 203 -22.64 1.32 -12.87
C GLU A 203 -21.67 0.47 -13.71
N PRO A 204 -21.36 0.82 -14.99
CA PRO A 204 -20.40 0.04 -15.78
C PRO A 204 -19.02 -0.03 -15.16
N PHE A 205 -18.55 1.04 -14.52
CA PHE A 205 -17.26 1.09 -13.86
C PHE A 205 -17.22 0.18 -12.63
N TRP A 206 -18.26 0.23 -11.78
CA TRP A 206 -18.42 -0.67 -10.64
C TRP A 206 -18.57 -2.12 -11.06
N THR A 207 -19.36 -2.38 -12.10
CA THR A 207 -19.56 -3.72 -12.67
C THR A 207 -18.23 -4.33 -13.13
N GLU A 208 -17.42 -3.58 -13.87
CA GLU A 208 -16.13 -4.04 -14.36
C GLU A 208 -15.12 -4.25 -13.22
N PHE A 209 -15.14 -3.38 -12.20
CA PHE A 209 -14.32 -3.55 -11.01
C PHE A 209 -14.65 -4.86 -10.28
N LEU A 210 -15.93 -5.10 -9.97
CA LEU A 210 -16.35 -6.33 -9.29
C LEU A 210 -16.08 -7.58 -10.13
N ARG A 211 -16.27 -7.52 -11.45
CA ARG A 211 -15.90 -8.61 -12.36
C ARG A 211 -14.39 -8.88 -12.34
N SER A 212 -13.57 -7.86 -12.24
CA SER A 212 -12.12 -8.03 -12.13
C SER A 212 -11.72 -8.77 -10.85
N LEU A 213 -12.40 -8.50 -9.73
CA LEU A 213 -12.19 -9.24 -8.48
C LEU A 213 -12.62 -10.69 -8.61
N ASN A 214 -13.77 -10.97 -9.24
CA ASN A 214 -14.24 -12.34 -9.48
C ASN A 214 -13.27 -13.13 -10.39
N ARG A 215 -12.74 -12.51 -11.46
CA ARG A 215 -11.72 -13.14 -12.32
C ARG A 215 -10.44 -13.49 -11.56
N ARG A 216 -10.11 -12.74 -10.51
CA ARG A 216 -8.98 -13.02 -9.63
C ARG A 216 -9.30 -14.04 -8.53
N GLY A 217 -10.53 -14.53 -8.43
CA GLY A 217 -10.93 -15.58 -7.51
C GLY A 217 -11.82 -15.14 -6.34
N LEU A 218 -12.28 -13.87 -6.29
CA LEU A 218 -13.23 -13.43 -5.26
C LEU A 218 -14.51 -14.27 -5.33
N ARG A 219 -14.85 -14.92 -4.23
CA ARG A 219 -16.05 -15.78 -4.12
C ARG A 219 -16.60 -15.78 -2.69
N GLY A 220 -17.79 -16.36 -2.52
CA GLY A 220 -18.42 -16.53 -1.21
C GLY A 220 -18.96 -15.23 -0.59
N VAL A 221 -19.04 -14.12 -1.35
CA VAL A 221 -19.53 -12.83 -0.83
C VAL A 221 -21.01 -12.93 -0.47
N LYS A 222 -21.35 -12.66 0.78
CA LYS A 222 -22.72 -12.67 1.32
C LYS A 222 -23.25 -11.26 1.55
N LEU A 223 -22.38 -10.34 1.97
CA LEU A 223 -22.75 -8.95 2.26
C LEU A 223 -21.71 -7.98 1.67
N VAL A 224 -22.22 -6.99 0.95
CA VAL A 224 -21.42 -5.85 0.49
C VAL A 224 -21.86 -4.60 1.22
N ILE A 225 -20.94 -3.88 1.83
CA ILE A 225 -21.17 -2.67 2.60
C ILE A 225 -20.60 -1.46 1.82
N SER A 226 -21.45 -0.47 1.55
CA SER A 226 -21.01 0.76 0.88
C SER A 226 -21.87 1.96 1.28
N ASP A 227 -21.51 3.13 0.78
CA ASP A 227 -22.40 4.30 0.82
C ASP A 227 -23.56 4.12 -0.19
N SER A 228 -24.55 5.00 -0.09
CA SER A 228 -25.73 5.00 -0.96
C SER A 228 -25.35 5.48 -2.36
N HIS A 229 -25.19 4.54 -3.26
CA HIS A 229 -24.93 4.80 -4.67
C HIS A 229 -25.61 3.72 -5.53
N GLU A 230 -26.56 4.13 -6.37
CA GLU A 230 -27.36 3.19 -7.18
C GLU A 230 -26.50 2.34 -8.12
N GLY A 231 -25.44 2.90 -8.68
CA GLY A 231 -24.50 2.16 -9.53
C GLY A 231 -23.77 1.03 -8.78
N ILE A 232 -23.45 1.22 -7.50
CA ILE A 232 -22.85 0.17 -6.65
C ILE A 232 -23.89 -0.93 -6.39
N LYS A 233 -25.11 -0.53 -5.95
CA LYS A 233 -26.20 -1.49 -5.64
C LYS A 233 -26.54 -2.37 -6.84
N ALA A 234 -26.68 -1.77 -8.02
CA ALA A 234 -26.91 -2.47 -9.27
C ALA A 234 -25.77 -3.42 -9.64
N ALA A 235 -24.52 -2.98 -9.54
CA ALA A 235 -23.35 -3.79 -9.84
C ALA A 235 -23.19 -4.98 -8.86
N VAL A 236 -23.45 -4.78 -7.56
CA VAL A 236 -23.42 -5.85 -6.53
C VAL A 236 -24.46 -6.91 -6.83
N SER A 237 -25.71 -6.50 -7.11
CA SER A 237 -26.77 -7.44 -7.47
C SER A 237 -26.44 -8.26 -8.74
N LYS A 238 -25.89 -7.59 -9.77
CA LYS A 238 -25.59 -8.18 -11.07
C LYS A 238 -24.38 -9.13 -11.04
N VAL A 239 -23.33 -8.80 -10.30
CA VAL A 239 -22.04 -9.50 -10.35
C VAL A 239 -21.87 -10.49 -9.19
N LEU A 240 -22.19 -10.07 -7.99
CA LEU A 240 -21.92 -10.85 -6.76
C LEU A 240 -23.16 -11.60 -6.26
N LYS A 241 -24.37 -11.13 -6.63
CA LYS A 241 -25.66 -11.65 -6.12
C LYS A 241 -25.71 -11.67 -4.58
N ALA A 242 -25.01 -10.74 -3.95
CA ALA A 242 -24.88 -10.61 -2.50
C ALA A 242 -25.89 -9.61 -1.97
N THR A 243 -26.20 -9.71 -0.67
CA THR A 243 -26.97 -8.70 0.04
C THR A 243 -26.19 -7.39 0.06
N TRP A 244 -26.87 -6.26 -0.12
CA TRP A 244 -26.25 -4.95 -0.03
C TRP A 244 -26.65 -4.25 1.27
N GLN A 245 -25.66 -3.73 1.99
CA GLN A 245 -25.82 -2.93 3.21
C GLN A 245 -25.45 -1.49 2.91
N ARG A 246 -26.42 -0.59 3.04
CA ARG A 246 -26.16 0.86 3.06
C ARG A 246 -25.50 1.24 4.38
N CYS A 247 -24.39 1.95 4.32
CA CYS A 247 -23.69 2.43 5.51
C CYS A 247 -24.61 3.23 6.43
N ARG A 248 -24.80 2.74 7.66
CA ARG A 248 -25.64 3.38 8.69
C ARG A 248 -25.16 4.79 9.03
N VAL A 249 -23.86 5.00 9.08
CA VAL A 249 -23.27 6.31 9.43
C VAL A 249 -23.62 7.35 8.36
N HIS A 250 -23.47 7.00 7.08
CA HIS A 250 -23.83 7.86 5.95
C HIS A 250 -25.35 8.07 5.87
N PHE A 251 -26.14 7.02 6.11
CA PHE A 251 -27.60 7.17 6.23
C PHE A 251 -27.98 8.18 7.31
N MET A 252 -27.43 8.05 8.53
CA MET A 252 -27.70 8.99 9.62
C MET A 252 -27.30 10.43 9.25
N ARG A 253 -26.18 10.63 8.57
CA ARG A 253 -25.75 11.94 8.08
C ARG A 253 -26.76 12.52 7.09
N ASN A 254 -27.23 11.71 6.14
CA ASN A 254 -28.24 12.12 5.17
C ASN A 254 -29.59 12.40 5.84
N ALA A 255 -30.04 11.55 6.75
CA ALA A 255 -31.26 11.73 7.52
C ALA A 255 -31.27 13.06 8.30
N LEU A 256 -30.18 13.36 9.00
CA LEU A 256 -30.03 14.59 9.79
C LEU A 256 -29.88 15.85 8.92
N ALA A 257 -29.61 15.75 7.64
CA ALA A 257 -29.61 16.88 6.72
C ALA A 257 -31.07 17.42 6.49
N HIS A 258 -32.08 16.56 6.65
CA HIS A 258 -33.50 16.93 6.57
C HIS A 258 -34.06 17.57 7.85
N ALA A 259 -33.26 17.64 8.93
CA ALA A 259 -33.69 18.24 10.20
C ALA A 259 -32.91 19.54 10.50
N GLY A 260 -33.64 20.55 11.02
CA GLY A 260 -33.04 21.79 11.50
C GLY A 260 -32.06 21.55 12.66
N LYS A 261 -31.06 22.42 12.83
CA LYS A 261 -29.96 22.27 13.82
C LYS A 261 -30.46 21.90 15.23
N THR A 262 -31.52 22.53 15.69
CA THR A 262 -32.12 22.30 17.03
C THR A 262 -32.84 20.95 17.16
N GLN A 263 -33.29 20.38 16.04
CA GLN A 263 -34.07 19.14 15.98
C GLN A 263 -33.24 17.90 15.71
N ARG A 264 -32.00 18.06 15.26
CA ARG A 264 -31.09 16.93 14.92
C ARG A 264 -30.91 15.96 16.07
N ARG A 265 -30.77 16.43 17.30
CA ARG A 265 -30.62 15.56 18.48
C ARG A 265 -31.85 14.66 18.69
N MET A 266 -33.05 15.24 18.59
CA MET A 266 -34.30 14.49 18.72
C MET A 266 -34.45 13.44 17.61
N VAL A 267 -34.23 13.84 16.35
CA VAL A 267 -34.29 12.93 15.20
C VAL A 267 -33.25 11.82 15.33
N SER A 268 -32.01 12.16 15.71
CA SER A 268 -30.94 11.17 15.92
C SER A 268 -31.27 10.17 17.03
N ALA A 269 -31.85 10.65 18.14
CA ALA A 269 -32.29 9.79 19.25
C ALA A 269 -33.46 8.87 18.81
N ALA A 270 -34.44 9.41 18.09
CA ALA A 270 -35.56 8.62 17.60
C ALA A 270 -35.11 7.51 16.65
N ILE A 271 -34.29 7.83 15.62
CA ILE A 271 -33.74 6.80 14.71
C ILE A 271 -32.81 5.85 15.46
N GLY A 272 -32.06 6.35 16.45
CA GLY A 272 -31.16 5.54 17.28
C GLY A 272 -31.85 4.38 17.97
N THR A 273 -33.15 4.53 18.35
CA THR A 273 -33.93 3.47 19.01
C THR A 273 -34.14 2.23 18.14
N VAL A 274 -34.05 2.35 16.84
CA VAL A 274 -34.11 1.22 15.89
C VAL A 274 -32.91 0.30 16.05
N PHE A 275 -31.74 0.88 16.18
CA PHE A 275 -30.46 0.13 16.12
C PHE A 275 -30.09 -0.53 17.46
N VAL A 276 -30.86 -0.31 18.52
CA VAL A 276 -30.70 -1.01 19.79
C VAL A 276 -31.62 -2.23 19.92
N GLN A 277 -32.44 -2.49 18.90
CA GLN A 277 -33.31 -3.66 18.88
C GLN A 277 -32.47 -4.94 18.72
N GLU A 278 -32.93 -6.02 19.33
CA GLU A 278 -32.21 -7.28 19.40
C GLU A 278 -32.41 -8.17 18.17
N THR A 279 -33.52 -7.96 17.43
CA THR A 279 -33.87 -8.76 16.24
C THR A 279 -34.19 -7.85 15.06
N ALA A 280 -34.05 -8.41 13.86
CA ALA A 280 -34.35 -7.70 12.63
C ALA A 280 -35.83 -7.30 12.55
N GLU A 281 -36.74 -8.15 13.03
CA GLU A 281 -38.18 -7.92 13.04
C GLU A 281 -38.56 -6.77 13.97
N ALA A 282 -38.02 -6.75 15.18
CA ALA A 282 -38.22 -5.67 16.14
C ALA A 282 -37.68 -4.34 15.59
N ALA A 283 -36.50 -4.39 14.95
CA ALA A 283 -35.89 -3.22 14.33
C ALA A 283 -36.74 -2.67 13.18
N LYS A 284 -37.29 -3.52 12.31
CA LYS A 284 -38.20 -3.09 11.23
C LYS A 284 -39.49 -2.47 11.79
N THR A 285 -40.08 -3.08 12.81
CA THR A 285 -41.25 -2.55 13.46
C THR A 285 -40.99 -1.16 14.06
N GLN A 286 -39.87 -1.03 14.78
CA GLN A 286 -39.45 0.24 15.36
C GLN A 286 -39.13 1.29 14.28
N TRP A 287 -38.49 0.87 13.17
CA TRP A 287 -38.16 1.73 12.04
C TRP A 287 -39.40 2.39 11.47
N ARG A 288 -40.43 1.59 11.17
CA ARG A 288 -41.71 2.08 10.64
C ARG A 288 -42.45 3.00 11.63
N SER A 289 -42.45 2.63 12.91
CA SER A 289 -43.03 3.48 13.98
C SER A 289 -42.34 4.84 14.05
N VAL A 290 -41.02 4.89 13.98
CA VAL A 290 -40.23 6.13 13.97
C VAL A 290 -40.50 6.94 12.69
N ALA A 291 -40.55 6.30 11.52
CA ALA A 291 -40.86 6.95 10.26
C ALA A 291 -42.24 7.62 10.31
N ASP A 292 -43.25 6.93 10.84
CA ASP A 292 -44.60 7.45 10.97
C ASP A 292 -44.68 8.63 11.97
N GLN A 293 -44.01 8.56 13.11
CA GLN A 293 -43.92 9.66 14.07
C GLN A 293 -43.25 10.90 13.48
N LEU A 294 -42.28 10.73 12.60
CA LEU A 294 -41.58 11.84 11.95
C LEU A 294 -42.32 12.40 10.73
N ARG A 295 -43.28 11.67 10.16
CA ARG A 295 -43.94 11.97 8.89
C ARG A 295 -44.59 13.35 8.85
N ALA A 296 -45.33 13.70 9.88
CA ALA A 296 -46.04 14.98 9.94
C ALA A 296 -45.09 16.18 9.94
N LYS A 297 -43.92 16.07 10.59
CA LYS A 297 -42.97 17.18 10.77
C LYS A 297 -41.82 17.16 9.77
N PHE A 298 -41.44 15.98 9.32
CA PHE A 298 -40.29 15.76 8.42
C PHE A 298 -40.66 14.78 7.28
N PRO A 299 -41.57 15.14 6.38
CA PRO A 299 -42.10 14.23 5.35
C PRO A 299 -40.98 13.67 4.45
N LYS A 300 -40.02 14.50 4.04
CA LYS A 300 -38.84 14.03 3.22
C LYS A 300 -37.97 13.02 3.98
N LEU A 301 -37.82 13.20 5.28
CA LEU A 301 -37.05 12.25 6.10
C LEU A 301 -37.81 10.92 6.23
N SER A 302 -39.11 10.96 6.43
CA SER A 302 -39.92 9.75 6.50
C SER A 302 -39.85 8.96 5.18
N THR A 303 -40.00 9.62 4.03
CA THR A 303 -39.82 8.98 2.72
C THR A 303 -38.42 8.35 2.57
N LEU A 304 -37.38 9.09 2.97
CA LEU A 304 -35.99 8.54 2.97
C LEU A 304 -35.88 7.30 3.86
N MET A 305 -36.56 7.25 4.99
CA MET A 305 -36.60 6.07 5.87
C MET A 305 -37.38 4.94 5.22
N ASP A 306 -38.57 5.20 4.68
CA ASP A 306 -39.37 4.16 4.01
C ASP A 306 -38.60 3.47 2.88
N ASP A 307 -37.88 4.23 2.05
CA ASP A 307 -37.08 3.72 0.93
C ASP A 307 -35.83 2.95 1.39
N ALA A 308 -35.28 3.29 2.57
CA ALA A 308 -33.97 2.76 3.02
C ALA A 308 -34.06 1.60 4.02
N GLU A 309 -35.27 1.22 4.48
CA GLU A 309 -35.47 0.21 5.54
C GLU A 309 -34.64 -1.06 5.30
N ASN A 310 -34.85 -1.69 4.15
CA ASN A 310 -34.21 -2.97 3.85
C ASN A 310 -32.69 -2.85 3.66
N ASP A 311 -32.24 -1.73 3.10
CA ASP A 311 -30.84 -1.50 2.78
C ASP A 311 -30.01 -1.15 4.04
N VAL A 312 -30.60 -0.42 4.99
CA VAL A 312 -29.92 0.02 6.22
C VAL A 312 -29.97 -1.05 7.31
N LEU A 313 -31.01 -1.89 7.33
CA LEU A 313 -31.18 -2.96 8.31
C LEU A 313 -30.69 -4.33 7.81
N ALA A 314 -30.12 -4.42 6.61
CA ALA A 314 -29.66 -5.66 6.01
C ALA A 314 -28.64 -6.42 6.91
N PHE A 315 -27.77 -5.70 7.62
CA PHE A 315 -26.76 -6.28 8.51
C PHE A 315 -27.38 -7.12 9.65
N MET A 316 -28.62 -6.86 10.05
CA MET A 316 -29.30 -7.57 11.13
C MET A 316 -29.69 -9.01 10.76
N THR A 317 -29.65 -9.37 9.49
CA THR A 317 -29.86 -10.77 9.03
C THR A 317 -28.59 -11.62 9.16
N PHE A 318 -27.48 -11.04 9.60
CA PHE A 318 -26.20 -11.67 9.80
C PHE A 318 -25.91 -11.92 11.30
N PRO A 319 -24.90 -12.72 11.66
CA PRO A 319 -24.57 -13.02 13.03
C PRO A 319 -24.39 -11.76 13.89
N LYS A 320 -25.05 -11.72 15.05
CA LYS A 320 -25.08 -10.52 15.94
C LYS A 320 -23.69 -10.09 16.39
N ALA A 321 -22.75 -11.04 16.55
CA ALA A 321 -21.35 -10.76 16.88
C ALA A 321 -20.63 -9.90 15.84
N HIS A 322 -21.10 -9.89 14.58
CA HIS A 322 -20.51 -9.12 13.48
C HIS A 322 -21.13 -7.75 13.26
N TRP A 323 -22.31 -7.48 13.84
CA TRP A 323 -23.07 -6.25 13.55
C TRP A 323 -22.26 -4.97 13.70
N THR A 324 -21.42 -4.88 14.74
CA THR A 324 -20.60 -3.69 15.01
C THR A 324 -19.60 -3.38 13.90
N GLN A 325 -19.17 -4.38 13.13
CA GLN A 325 -18.22 -4.23 12.04
C GLN A 325 -18.93 -4.00 10.68
N ILE A 326 -20.10 -4.64 10.47
CA ILE A 326 -20.74 -4.70 9.14
C ILE A 326 -21.82 -3.68 8.89
N TYR A 327 -22.28 -2.90 9.89
CA TYR A 327 -23.31 -1.87 9.69
C TYR A 327 -22.80 -0.60 9.00
N SER A 328 -21.48 -0.43 8.86
CA SER A 328 -20.89 0.80 8.33
C SER A 328 -19.62 0.58 7.52
N THR A 329 -19.21 1.62 6.80
CA THR A 329 -17.95 1.69 6.05
C THR A 329 -16.76 2.17 6.89
N ASN A 330 -16.89 2.21 8.22
CA ASN A 330 -15.81 2.63 9.14
C ASN A 330 -14.45 1.97 8.87
N PRO A 331 -14.38 0.67 8.47
CA PRO A 331 -13.10 0.05 8.08
C PRO A 331 -12.38 0.77 6.94
N LEU A 332 -13.16 1.38 6.01
CA LEU A 332 -12.64 2.15 4.88
C LEU A 332 -12.49 3.64 5.19
N GLU A 333 -13.25 4.20 6.13
CA GLU A 333 -13.19 5.66 6.42
C GLU A 333 -11.79 6.09 6.86
N ARG A 334 -11.14 5.31 7.74
CA ARG A 334 -9.77 5.59 8.17
C ARG A 334 -8.78 5.49 7.00
N LEU A 335 -8.94 4.48 6.16
CA LEU A 335 -8.12 4.26 4.98
C LEU A 335 -8.29 5.40 3.97
N ASN A 336 -9.53 5.79 3.68
CA ASN A 336 -9.85 6.90 2.79
C ASN A 336 -9.37 8.26 3.34
N ALA A 337 -9.42 8.46 4.65
CA ALA A 337 -8.87 9.67 5.28
C ALA A 337 -7.35 9.75 5.07
N GLU A 338 -6.65 8.63 5.20
CA GLU A 338 -5.21 8.56 4.95
C GLU A 338 -4.88 8.75 3.47
N VAL A 339 -5.64 8.13 2.56
CA VAL A 339 -5.53 8.39 1.11
C VAL A 339 -5.69 9.87 0.82
N LYS A 340 -6.73 10.52 1.35
CA LYS A 340 -6.96 11.96 1.16
C LYS A 340 -5.81 12.80 1.72
N ARG A 341 -5.30 12.46 2.89
CA ARG A 341 -4.19 13.17 3.52
C ARG A 341 -2.96 13.15 2.61
N ARG A 342 -2.55 11.98 2.13
CA ARG A 342 -1.35 11.82 1.28
C ARG A 342 -1.55 12.39 -0.13
N THR A 343 -2.72 12.19 -0.74
CA THR A 343 -3.01 12.74 -2.07
C THR A 343 -3.15 14.26 -2.07
N ASN A 344 -3.59 14.88 -0.97
CA ASN A 344 -3.64 16.33 -0.83
C ASN A 344 -2.26 16.99 -0.82
N VAL A 345 -1.23 16.30 -0.33
CA VAL A 345 0.16 16.80 -0.37
C VAL A 345 0.65 16.90 -1.82
N VAL A 346 0.29 15.92 -2.66
CA VAL A 346 0.59 15.95 -4.11
C VAL A 346 -0.26 16.99 -4.83
N GLY A 347 -1.51 17.14 -4.42
CA GLY A 347 -2.49 18.10 -4.95
C GLY A 347 -3.09 17.67 -6.28
N ILE A 348 -2.32 17.73 -7.38
CA ILE A 348 -2.78 17.38 -8.73
C ILE A 348 -1.82 16.34 -9.32
N PHE A 349 -2.35 15.15 -9.61
CA PHE A 349 -1.57 14.06 -10.22
C PHE A 349 -1.35 14.29 -11.71
N PRO A 350 -0.20 13.86 -12.27
CA PRO A 350 0.06 13.98 -13.70
C PRO A 350 -0.79 13.03 -14.55
N ASN A 351 -1.18 11.86 -14.00
CA ASN A 351 -1.98 10.83 -14.66
C ASN A 351 -2.49 9.79 -13.66
N ASP A 352 -3.38 8.90 -14.11
CA ASP A 352 -3.99 7.84 -13.29
C ASP A 352 -2.98 6.79 -12.80
N ALA A 353 -1.92 6.52 -13.58
CA ALA A 353 -0.85 5.62 -13.15
C ALA A 353 -0.14 6.12 -11.89
N SER A 354 0.07 7.44 -11.77
CA SER A 354 0.67 8.05 -10.57
C SER A 354 -0.24 7.95 -9.35
N ILE A 355 -1.57 8.02 -9.53
CA ILE A 355 -2.55 7.79 -8.47
C ILE A 355 -2.50 6.33 -8.04
N THR A 356 -2.56 5.41 -9.00
CA THR A 356 -2.50 3.96 -8.74
C THR A 356 -1.22 3.58 -8.01
N ARG A 357 -0.08 4.15 -8.38
CA ARG A 357 1.21 3.94 -7.72
C ARG A 357 1.17 4.37 -6.27
N LEU A 358 0.77 5.62 -5.99
CA LEU A 358 0.75 6.15 -4.62
C LEU A 358 -0.27 5.40 -3.76
N VAL A 359 -1.53 5.34 -4.22
CA VAL A 359 -2.60 4.72 -3.44
C VAL A 359 -2.39 3.20 -3.35
N GLY A 360 -1.92 2.55 -4.41
CA GLY A 360 -1.59 1.13 -4.42
C GLY A 360 -0.47 0.76 -3.45
N ALA A 361 0.58 1.60 -3.36
CA ALA A 361 1.65 1.41 -2.37
C ALA A 361 1.13 1.53 -0.94
N MET A 362 0.25 2.52 -0.67
CA MET A 362 -0.42 2.66 0.62
C MET A 362 -1.29 1.45 0.96
N MET A 363 -2.00 0.90 -0.03
CA MET A 363 -2.83 -0.29 0.16
C MET A 363 -1.96 -1.52 0.46
N LEU A 364 -0.82 -1.66 -0.19
CA LEU A 364 0.14 -2.72 0.06
C LEU A 364 0.68 -2.63 1.49
N GLU A 365 1.15 -1.46 1.91
CA GLU A 365 1.64 -1.19 3.27
C GLU A 365 0.57 -1.51 4.32
N GLN A 366 -0.66 -1.05 4.11
CA GLN A 366 -1.77 -1.31 5.03
C GLN A 366 -2.15 -2.79 5.07
N ASN A 367 -2.06 -3.50 3.95
CA ASN A 367 -2.31 -4.93 3.90
C ASN A 367 -1.26 -5.72 4.68
N ASP A 368 0.01 -5.35 4.56
CA ASP A 368 1.11 -5.93 5.31
C ASP A 368 0.93 -5.67 6.83
N GLU A 369 0.56 -4.45 7.22
CA GLU A 369 0.23 -4.12 8.62
C GLU A 369 -0.93 -4.97 9.15
N TRP A 370 -1.99 -5.16 8.36
CA TRP A 370 -3.14 -5.96 8.78
C TRP A 370 -2.81 -7.45 8.91
N SER A 371 -1.91 -7.96 8.10
CA SER A 371 -1.47 -9.36 8.17
C SER A 371 -0.74 -9.70 9.46
N LEU A 372 -0.10 -8.70 10.10
CA LEU A 372 0.59 -8.84 11.38
C LEU A 372 -0.36 -8.74 12.58
N ASN A 373 -1.57 -8.21 12.38
CA ASN A 373 -2.53 -7.98 13.44
C ASN A 373 -3.36 -9.23 13.74
N ARG A 374 -4.01 -9.21 14.93
CA ARG A 374 -4.99 -10.23 15.30
C ARG A 374 -6.19 -10.20 14.32
N ARG A 375 -6.95 -11.31 14.30
CA ARG A 375 -8.18 -11.42 13.51
C ARG A 375 -9.09 -10.21 13.68
N TYR A 376 -9.64 -9.74 12.59
CA TYR A 376 -10.59 -8.62 12.57
C TYR A 376 -11.98 -9.02 13.02
N MET A 377 -12.40 -10.26 12.74
CA MET A 377 -13.70 -10.83 13.13
C MET A 377 -13.57 -12.17 13.85
N GLN A 378 -14.58 -12.48 14.68
CA GLN A 378 -14.70 -13.77 15.34
C GLN A 378 -15.12 -14.86 14.35
N LEU A 379 -14.58 -16.07 14.51
CA LEU A 379 -14.77 -17.18 13.57
C LEU A 379 -16.16 -17.81 13.64
N GLU A 380 -16.75 -17.84 14.84
CA GLU A 380 -17.99 -18.62 15.11
C GLU A 380 -19.13 -18.23 14.18
N GLY A 381 -19.29 -16.94 13.88
CA GLY A 381 -20.30 -16.47 12.94
C GLY A 381 -19.91 -16.60 11.46
N LEU A 382 -18.60 -16.58 11.13
CA LEU A 382 -18.13 -16.67 9.75
C LEU A 382 -18.29 -18.07 9.17
N GLN A 383 -18.08 -19.11 9.97
CA GLN A 383 -18.21 -20.52 9.55
C GLN A 383 -19.63 -20.88 9.12
N THR A 384 -20.62 -20.25 9.74
CA THR A 384 -22.04 -20.50 9.38
C THR A 384 -22.48 -19.84 8.08
N LEU A 385 -21.70 -18.87 7.57
CA LEU A 385 -22.00 -18.15 6.33
C LEU A 385 -21.40 -18.81 5.08
N CYS A 386 -20.49 -19.76 5.26
CA CYS A 386 -19.76 -20.37 4.16
C CYS A 386 -20.45 -21.65 3.68
N ASP A 387 -20.58 -21.77 2.37
CA ASP A 387 -21.15 -22.97 1.73
C ASP A 387 -20.19 -24.18 1.79
N THR A 388 -18.90 -23.92 2.05
CA THR A 388 -17.86 -24.94 2.21
C THR A 388 -17.30 -24.86 3.63
N PRO A 389 -17.57 -25.82 4.53
CA PRO A 389 -16.97 -25.79 5.86
C PRO A 389 -15.44 -25.89 5.75
N PRO A 390 -14.69 -25.12 6.54
CA PRO A 390 -13.24 -25.21 6.53
C PRO A 390 -12.80 -26.62 6.89
N THR A 391 -11.87 -27.18 6.11
CA THR A 391 -11.27 -28.48 6.42
C THR A 391 -10.60 -28.37 7.78
N ARG A 392 -11.18 -28.98 8.81
CA ARG A 392 -10.55 -29.06 10.13
C ARG A 392 -9.25 -29.82 9.97
N LEU A 393 -8.12 -29.15 10.09
CA LEU A 393 -6.85 -29.82 10.33
C LEU A 393 -7.04 -30.62 11.63
N SER A 394 -6.99 -31.93 11.51
CA SER A 394 -7.00 -32.84 12.67
C SER A 394 -5.91 -32.38 13.61
N ALA A 395 -6.28 -32.12 14.87
CA ALA A 395 -5.31 -31.87 15.91
C ALA A 395 -4.38 -33.10 15.93
N VAL A 396 -3.12 -32.90 15.56
CA VAL A 396 -2.08 -33.91 15.76
C VAL A 396 -2.00 -34.11 17.26
N ALA A 397 -2.49 -35.27 17.71
CA ALA A 397 -2.33 -35.68 19.08
C ALA A 397 -0.84 -35.72 19.40
N ARG A 398 -0.47 -35.03 20.50
CA ARG A 398 0.85 -35.13 21.12
C ARG A 398 0.95 -36.44 21.89
#